data_3b6dfe0643b4a925739927694ad656a8
#
_entry.id   3b6dfe0643b4a925739927694ad656a8
#
_cell.length_a   1.000
_cell.length_b   1.000
_cell.length_c   1.000
_cell.angle_alpha   90.00
_cell.angle_beta   90.00
_cell.angle_gamma   90.00
#
_symmetry.space_group_name_H-M   'P 1'
#
loop_
_entity.id
_entity.type
_entity.pdbx_description
1 polymer ?
#
loop_
_entity_poly.entity_id
_entity_poly.type
_entity_poly.pdbx_seq_one_letter_code
_entity_poly.pdbx_strand_id
1 'polypeptide(L)'
;MAEKKTTKKATKPKLPSEVFAVDFNESLVHQALTSYMSNERQGSVMLKNRSAVRGGGKKPFRQKGTGRARAGTIRSPLWVGGGVTFANVKNHTKKINKKMAKKALASILSKFKSEKRLELVDDISFKKPKTKLAQDYFKKTGQKSALLIASELDQTTMLAMRNLKDFNFLDAKDINPYDLLKAKHILLTHSAVPVLKEALNVK
;
A
#
# COMPACT_ATOMS: atom_id res chain seq x y z
N MET A 1 -17.17 -37.19 36.07
CA MET A 1 -15.75 -37.21 35.65
C MET A 1 -15.51 -36.07 34.68
N ALA A 2 -14.79 -35.06 35.11
CA ALA A 2 -14.51 -33.85 34.31
C ALA A 2 -13.23 -34.07 33.49
N GLU A 3 -13.38 -34.14 32.18
CA GLU A 3 -12.22 -34.19 31.26
C GLU A 3 -11.44 -32.89 31.30
N LYS A 4 -10.23 -32.94 31.87
CA LYS A 4 -9.23 -31.90 31.76
C LYS A 4 -8.77 -31.80 30.31
N LYS A 5 -9.30 -30.82 29.53
CA LYS A 5 -8.69 -30.40 28.25
C LYS A 5 -7.31 -29.83 28.53
N THR A 6 -6.29 -30.65 28.35
CA THR A 6 -4.89 -30.24 28.31
C THR A 6 -4.70 -29.31 27.09
N THR A 7 -4.68 -28.01 27.33
CA THR A 7 -4.23 -27.00 26.35
C THR A 7 -2.74 -27.26 26.09
N LYS A 8 -2.44 -27.89 24.96
CA LYS A 8 -1.06 -27.95 24.42
C LYS A 8 -0.53 -26.52 24.31
N LYS A 9 0.48 -26.17 25.14
CA LYS A 9 1.26 -24.93 24.93
C LYS A 9 1.82 -24.96 23.51
N ALA A 10 1.24 -24.17 22.62
CA ALA A 10 1.75 -24.02 21.27
C ALA A 10 3.19 -23.46 21.37
N THR A 11 4.14 -24.22 20.88
CA THR A 11 5.55 -23.80 20.81
C THR A 11 5.58 -22.53 19.97
N LYS A 12 5.99 -21.41 20.55
CA LYS A 12 6.07 -20.12 19.84
C LYS A 12 6.97 -20.31 18.62
N PRO A 13 6.50 -20.10 17.39
CA PRO A 13 7.31 -20.28 16.20
C PRO A 13 8.50 -19.32 16.27
N LYS A 14 9.70 -19.85 16.04
CA LYS A 14 10.90 -19.02 15.92
C LYS A 14 10.81 -18.20 14.63
N LEU A 15 11.07 -16.90 14.72
CA LEU A 15 11.14 -16.02 13.54
C LEU A 15 12.26 -16.48 12.61
N PRO A 16 11.98 -16.80 11.33
CA PRO A 16 13.00 -17.27 10.40
C PRO A 16 14.07 -16.19 10.16
N SER A 17 15.35 -16.55 10.28
CA SER A 17 16.48 -15.62 10.10
C SER A 17 16.55 -15.04 8.68
N GLU A 18 16.09 -15.78 7.69
CA GLU A 18 16.07 -15.37 6.27
C GLU A 18 15.28 -14.08 6.03
N VAL A 19 14.24 -13.82 6.83
CA VAL A 19 13.37 -12.64 6.70
C VAL A 19 13.64 -11.61 7.78
N PHE A 20 14.01 -12.06 9.00
CA PHE A 20 14.09 -11.19 10.18
C PHE A 20 15.53 -10.99 10.71
N ALA A 21 16.54 -11.26 9.88
CA ALA A 21 17.96 -11.00 10.21
C ALA A 21 18.71 -10.44 9.00
N VAL A 22 18.02 -9.65 8.18
CA VAL A 22 18.63 -8.97 7.02
C VAL A 22 19.12 -7.60 7.45
N ASP A 23 20.30 -7.19 6.98
CA ASP A 23 20.86 -5.86 7.24
C ASP A 23 19.94 -4.75 6.72
N PHE A 24 19.83 -3.67 7.50
CA PHE A 24 19.00 -2.53 7.13
C PHE A 24 19.68 -1.72 6.02
N ASN A 25 19.01 -1.59 4.88
CA ASN A 25 19.45 -0.79 3.74
C ASN A 25 18.48 0.36 3.51
N GLU A 26 18.84 1.55 4.00
CA GLU A 26 18.01 2.75 3.94
C GLU A 26 17.70 3.18 2.51
N SER A 27 18.69 3.18 1.62
CA SER A 27 18.53 3.59 0.22
C SER A 27 17.52 2.69 -0.52
N LEU A 28 17.60 1.38 -0.30
CA LEU A 28 16.68 0.42 -0.89
C LEU A 28 15.25 0.58 -0.35
N VAL A 29 15.11 0.79 0.95
CA VAL A 29 13.83 1.03 1.61
C VAL A 29 13.19 2.33 1.10
N HIS A 30 13.97 3.41 0.98
CA HIS A 30 13.50 4.68 0.42
C HIS A 30 13.06 4.54 -1.04
N GLN A 31 13.80 3.80 -1.86
CA GLN A 31 13.42 3.55 -3.24
C GLN A 31 12.10 2.77 -3.34
N ALA A 32 11.92 1.73 -2.50
CA ALA A 32 10.69 0.95 -2.44
C ALA A 32 9.49 1.80 -2.00
N LEU A 33 9.66 2.61 -0.95
CA LEU A 33 8.64 3.55 -0.46
C LEU A 33 8.24 4.57 -1.54
N THR A 34 9.23 5.19 -2.18
CA THR A 34 8.99 6.19 -3.23
C THR A 34 8.27 5.59 -4.44
N SER A 35 8.63 4.35 -4.82
CA SER A 35 7.94 3.61 -5.88
C SER A 35 6.49 3.32 -5.51
N TYR A 36 6.24 2.82 -4.30
CA TYR A 36 4.89 2.54 -3.79
C TYR A 36 4.00 3.78 -3.79
N MET A 37 4.44 4.86 -3.13
CA MET A 37 3.69 6.12 -3.06
C MET A 37 3.46 6.77 -4.43
N SER A 38 4.39 6.60 -5.37
CA SER A 38 4.25 7.13 -6.72
C SER A 38 3.20 6.35 -7.53
N ASN A 39 3.14 5.04 -7.33
CA ASN A 39 2.20 4.15 -8.04
C ASN A 39 0.76 4.28 -7.53
N GLU A 40 0.55 4.71 -6.29
CA GLU A 40 -0.78 4.99 -5.74
C GLU A 40 -1.43 6.24 -6.33
N ARG A 41 -0.65 7.12 -6.98
CA ARG A 41 -1.19 8.34 -7.58
C ARG A 41 -2.01 8.02 -8.83
N GLN A 42 -3.28 8.35 -8.83
CA GLN A 42 -4.17 8.18 -9.98
C GLN A 42 -3.73 8.98 -11.20
N GLY A 43 -3.10 10.16 -11.03
CA GLY A 43 -2.55 10.95 -12.12
C GLY A 43 -3.58 11.44 -13.14
N SER A 44 -4.80 11.76 -12.71
CA SER A 44 -5.91 12.17 -13.58
C SER A 44 -5.75 13.55 -14.24
N VAL A 45 -4.72 14.31 -13.87
CA VAL A 45 -4.44 15.64 -14.42
C VAL A 45 -3.84 15.51 -15.82
N MET A 46 -4.55 16.06 -16.82
CA MET A 46 -4.14 16.03 -18.22
C MET A 46 -4.34 17.41 -18.85
N LEU A 47 -3.39 17.85 -19.67
CA LEU A 47 -3.55 19.00 -20.55
C LEU A 47 -4.48 18.62 -21.70
N LYS A 48 -5.37 19.55 -22.08
CA LYS A 48 -6.31 19.31 -23.18
C LYS A 48 -5.63 19.58 -24.53
N ASN A 49 -5.59 18.58 -25.40
CA ASN A 49 -5.24 18.73 -26.79
C ASN A 49 -6.41 19.34 -27.58
N ARG A 50 -6.21 19.65 -28.88
CA ARG A 50 -7.25 20.22 -29.73
C ARG A 50 -8.54 19.41 -29.81
N SER A 51 -8.46 18.09 -29.62
CA SER A 51 -9.63 17.20 -29.67
C SER A 51 -10.41 17.21 -28.33
N ALA A 52 -9.72 17.40 -27.22
CA ALA A 52 -10.31 17.42 -25.88
C ALA A 52 -10.90 18.78 -25.48
N VAL A 53 -10.52 19.88 -26.18
CA VAL A 53 -11.07 21.21 -25.95
C VAL A 53 -12.46 21.31 -26.58
N ARG A 54 -13.44 21.75 -25.81
CA ARG A 54 -14.82 21.94 -26.30
C ARG A 54 -14.89 22.97 -27.43
N GLY A 55 -15.59 22.62 -28.52
CA GLY A 55 -15.83 23.47 -29.67
C GLY A 55 -14.95 23.14 -30.89
N GLY A 56 -15.06 23.89 -31.96
CA GLY A 56 -14.21 23.77 -33.15
C GLY A 56 -14.66 22.74 -34.21
N GLY A 57 -15.88 22.20 -34.11
CA GLY A 57 -16.44 21.26 -35.10
C GLY A 57 -16.70 21.87 -36.49
N LYS A 58 -16.83 23.19 -36.59
CA LYS A 58 -17.07 23.89 -37.84
C LYS A 58 -15.78 24.59 -38.35
N LYS A 59 -15.52 24.52 -39.67
CA LYS A 59 -14.45 25.27 -40.30
C LYS A 59 -14.71 26.76 -40.16
N PRO A 60 -13.76 27.60 -39.67
CA PRO A 60 -13.99 29.00 -39.36
C PRO A 60 -14.27 29.88 -40.62
N PHE A 61 -13.67 29.55 -41.77
CA PHE A 61 -13.85 30.26 -43.04
C PHE A 61 -13.51 29.37 -44.23
N ARG A 62 -13.91 29.80 -45.43
CA ARG A 62 -13.65 29.08 -46.68
C ARG A 62 -12.15 28.93 -46.97
N GLN A 63 -11.78 27.90 -47.76
CA GLN A 63 -10.39 27.49 -48.00
C GLN A 63 -9.53 28.55 -48.73
N LYS A 64 -10.14 29.35 -49.62
CA LYS A 64 -9.49 30.38 -50.44
C LYS A 64 -10.32 31.67 -50.49
N GLY A 65 -9.72 32.81 -50.85
CA GLY A 65 -10.41 34.08 -51.05
C GLY A 65 -10.72 34.86 -49.79
N THR A 66 -10.02 34.62 -48.65
CA THR A 66 -10.19 35.37 -47.41
C THR A 66 -8.98 36.20 -46.99
N GLY A 67 -7.87 36.13 -47.74
CA GLY A 67 -6.62 36.82 -47.40
C GLY A 67 -5.97 36.36 -46.09
N ARG A 68 -6.49 35.34 -45.44
CA ARG A 68 -6.01 34.80 -44.15
C ARG A 68 -5.34 33.44 -44.33
N ALA A 69 -4.49 33.07 -43.37
CA ALA A 69 -3.92 31.73 -43.32
C ALA A 69 -5.04 30.67 -43.21
N ARG A 70 -4.86 29.55 -43.90
CA ARG A 70 -5.84 28.45 -43.89
C ARG A 70 -6.01 27.88 -42.50
N ALA A 71 -7.25 27.68 -42.05
CA ALA A 71 -7.57 27.10 -40.76
C ALA A 71 -8.66 26.04 -40.87
N GLY A 72 -8.49 24.92 -40.21
CA GLY A 72 -9.49 23.84 -40.15
C GLY A 72 -10.37 23.89 -38.90
N THR A 73 -9.86 24.49 -37.84
CA THR A 73 -10.58 24.61 -36.56
C THR A 73 -10.09 25.80 -35.74
N ILE A 74 -10.96 26.41 -34.97
CA ILE A 74 -10.62 27.50 -34.04
C ILE A 74 -9.93 26.97 -32.76
N ARG A 75 -9.87 25.64 -32.57
CA ARG A 75 -9.19 24.98 -31.43
C ARG A 75 -7.79 24.50 -31.75
N SER A 76 -7.21 24.93 -32.89
CA SER A 76 -5.83 24.72 -33.19
C SER A 76 -4.92 25.37 -32.13
N PRO A 77 -3.74 24.83 -31.84
CA PRO A 77 -2.78 25.42 -30.89
C PRO A 77 -2.35 26.86 -31.22
N LEU A 78 -2.47 27.28 -32.44
CA LEU A 78 -2.17 28.65 -32.91
C LEU A 78 -3.22 29.68 -32.49
N TRP A 79 -4.39 29.24 -32.04
CA TRP A 79 -5.51 30.12 -31.72
C TRP A 79 -5.60 30.33 -30.22
N VAL A 80 -6.00 31.53 -29.78
CA VAL A 80 -6.31 31.81 -28.39
C VAL A 80 -7.46 30.92 -27.93
N GLY A 81 -7.30 30.22 -26.82
CA GLY A 81 -8.25 29.22 -26.32
C GLY A 81 -8.25 27.91 -27.12
N GLY A 82 -7.23 27.66 -27.95
CA GLY A 82 -6.98 26.38 -28.59
C GLY A 82 -6.35 25.34 -27.64
N GLY A 83 -6.25 24.11 -28.09
CA GLY A 83 -5.61 23.02 -27.33
C GLY A 83 -4.09 23.10 -27.36
N VAL A 84 -3.45 22.48 -26.40
CA VAL A 84 -1.98 22.35 -26.35
C VAL A 84 -1.49 21.38 -27.43
N THR A 85 -0.37 21.70 -28.07
CA THR A 85 0.20 20.88 -29.15
C THR A 85 0.59 19.48 -28.66
N PHE A 86 1.33 19.41 -27.55
CA PHE A 86 1.75 18.19 -26.90
C PHE A 86 1.12 18.13 -25.52
N ALA A 87 -0.04 17.52 -25.44
CA ALA A 87 -0.76 17.33 -24.20
C ALA A 87 -0.19 16.13 -23.43
N ASN A 88 0.70 16.39 -22.49
CA ASN A 88 1.29 15.34 -21.66
C ASN A 88 0.29 14.83 -20.61
N VAL A 89 0.11 13.51 -20.57
CA VAL A 89 -0.48 12.78 -19.45
C VAL A 89 0.64 12.47 -18.46
N LYS A 90 0.47 12.89 -17.21
CA LYS A 90 1.47 12.60 -16.17
C LYS A 90 1.46 11.11 -15.86
N ASN A 91 2.57 10.44 -16.11
CA ASN A 91 2.76 9.05 -15.67
C ASN A 91 3.58 9.03 -14.39
N HIS A 92 2.97 8.51 -13.30
CA HIS A 92 3.59 8.40 -11.99
C HIS A 92 4.15 6.99 -11.73
N THR A 93 3.99 6.05 -12.66
CA THR A 93 4.41 4.67 -12.48
C THR A 93 5.94 4.56 -12.39
N LYS A 94 6.42 4.05 -11.26
CA LYS A 94 7.83 3.74 -11.03
C LYS A 94 8.01 2.24 -10.85
N LYS A 95 8.82 1.63 -11.69
CA LYS A 95 9.12 0.19 -11.64
C LYS A 95 10.27 -0.09 -10.67
N ILE A 96 10.13 -1.12 -9.85
CA ILE A 96 11.18 -1.69 -9.01
C ILE A 96 11.30 -3.19 -9.27
N ASN A 97 12.51 -3.75 -9.15
CA ASN A 97 12.71 -5.18 -9.31
C ASN A 97 12.08 -5.97 -8.16
N LYS A 98 11.42 -7.09 -8.45
CA LYS A 98 10.75 -7.93 -7.45
C LYS A 98 11.67 -8.35 -6.30
N LYS A 99 12.91 -8.76 -6.60
CA LYS A 99 13.91 -9.12 -5.57
C LYS A 99 14.28 -7.93 -4.68
N MET A 100 14.41 -6.73 -5.23
CA MET A 100 14.68 -5.50 -4.47
C MET A 100 13.50 -5.15 -3.54
N ALA A 101 12.28 -5.22 -4.03
CA ALA A 101 11.08 -4.96 -3.23
C ALA A 101 10.98 -5.93 -2.03
N LYS A 102 11.15 -7.23 -2.27
CA LYS A 102 11.16 -8.25 -1.21
C LYS A 102 12.27 -8.00 -0.18
N LYS A 103 13.49 -7.71 -0.63
CA LYS A 103 14.61 -7.40 0.25
C LYS A 103 14.39 -6.13 1.08
N ALA A 104 13.74 -5.11 0.50
CA ALA A 104 13.36 -3.91 1.23
C ALA A 104 12.40 -4.21 2.38
N LEU A 105 11.34 -5.00 2.13
CA LEU A 105 10.36 -5.40 3.15
C LEU A 105 11.02 -6.24 4.26
N ALA A 106 11.86 -7.22 3.90
CA ALA A 106 12.60 -8.01 4.87
C ALA A 106 13.55 -7.15 5.73
N SER A 107 14.21 -6.16 5.13
CA SER A 107 15.08 -5.20 5.82
C SER A 107 14.31 -4.35 6.83
N ILE A 108 13.09 -3.87 6.49
CA ILE A 108 12.22 -3.15 7.42
C ILE A 108 11.83 -4.04 8.60
N LEU A 109 11.33 -5.26 8.35
CA LEU A 109 10.92 -6.20 9.40
C LEU A 109 12.07 -6.57 10.33
N SER A 110 13.28 -6.73 9.78
CA SER A 110 14.51 -7.00 10.56
C SER A 110 14.84 -5.84 11.49
N LYS A 111 14.68 -4.58 11.03
CA LYS A 111 14.87 -3.38 11.85
C LYS A 111 13.87 -3.32 13.00
N PHE A 112 12.58 -3.56 12.74
CA PHE A 112 11.56 -3.61 13.80
C PHE A 112 11.87 -4.68 14.86
N LYS A 113 12.38 -5.84 14.43
CA LYS A 113 12.80 -6.90 15.36
C LYS A 113 14.01 -6.48 16.20
N SER A 114 15.04 -5.87 15.61
CA SER A 114 16.23 -5.40 16.33
C SER A 114 15.91 -4.30 17.35
N GLU A 115 14.96 -3.42 17.03
CA GLU A 115 14.46 -2.36 17.92
C GLU A 115 13.44 -2.87 18.97
N LYS A 116 13.15 -4.18 19.02
CA LYS A 116 12.12 -4.77 19.90
C LYS A 116 10.72 -4.17 19.74
N ARG A 117 10.40 -3.73 18.53
CA ARG A 117 9.11 -3.15 18.15
C ARG A 117 8.21 -4.13 17.39
N LEU A 118 8.65 -5.39 17.26
CA LEU A 118 7.91 -6.50 16.65
C LEU A 118 7.61 -7.55 17.72
N GLU A 119 6.32 -7.83 17.91
CA GLU A 119 5.83 -8.82 18.89
C GLU A 119 5.03 -9.91 18.19
N LEU A 120 5.19 -11.16 18.65
CA LEU A 120 4.37 -12.28 18.21
C LEU A 120 3.12 -12.37 19.09
N VAL A 121 1.96 -12.48 18.42
CA VAL A 121 0.66 -12.61 19.08
C VAL A 121 -0.09 -13.84 18.57
N ASP A 122 -0.98 -14.35 19.36
CA ASP A 122 -1.88 -15.44 18.94
C ASP A 122 -2.87 -14.93 17.88
N ASP A 123 -3.42 -15.86 17.10
CA ASP A 123 -4.39 -15.52 16.06
C ASP A 123 -5.65 -14.91 16.69
N ILE A 124 -6.11 -13.81 16.10
CA ILE A 124 -7.20 -13.01 16.64
C ILE A 124 -8.48 -13.32 15.86
N SER A 125 -9.52 -13.73 16.59
CA SER A 125 -10.86 -13.86 16.04
C SER A 125 -11.89 -13.31 17.03
N PHE A 126 -12.80 -12.45 16.55
CA PHE A 126 -13.90 -11.91 17.36
C PHE A 126 -15.24 -12.54 16.93
N LYS A 127 -16.00 -13.04 17.90
CA LYS A 127 -17.32 -13.62 17.65
C LYS A 127 -18.36 -12.60 17.18
N LYS A 128 -18.16 -11.32 17.47
CA LYS A 128 -19.09 -10.22 17.13
C LYS A 128 -18.31 -9.01 16.60
N PRO A 129 -18.81 -8.28 15.59
CA PRO A 129 -18.13 -7.11 15.01
C PRO A 129 -18.31 -5.87 15.90
N LYS A 130 -17.78 -5.90 17.13
CA LYS A 130 -17.83 -4.78 18.07
C LYS A 130 -16.43 -4.19 18.27
N THR A 131 -16.29 -2.89 18.06
CA THR A 131 -15.05 -2.13 18.24
C THR A 131 -14.54 -2.16 19.68
N LYS A 132 -15.45 -2.23 20.67
CA LYS A 132 -15.09 -2.32 22.08
C LYS A 132 -14.25 -3.58 22.38
N LEU A 133 -14.61 -4.73 21.79
CA LEU A 133 -13.85 -5.98 21.95
C LEU A 133 -12.42 -5.86 21.41
N ALA A 134 -12.27 -5.25 20.25
CA ALA A 134 -10.96 -5.00 19.67
C ALA A 134 -10.14 -4.01 20.52
N GLN A 135 -10.76 -2.94 20.99
CA GLN A 135 -10.11 -1.96 21.88
C GLN A 135 -9.64 -2.59 23.19
N ASP A 136 -10.47 -3.43 23.84
CA ASP A 136 -10.11 -4.13 25.07
C ASP A 136 -8.97 -5.13 24.84
N TYR A 137 -8.93 -5.78 23.68
CA TYR A 137 -7.82 -6.66 23.30
C TYR A 137 -6.50 -5.88 23.20
N PHE A 138 -6.48 -4.75 22.46
CA PHE A 138 -5.26 -3.95 22.30
C PHE A 138 -4.83 -3.25 23.61
N LYS A 139 -5.75 -2.90 24.49
CA LYS A 139 -5.40 -2.42 25.84
C LYS A 139 -4.65 -3.47 26.64
N LYS A 140 -4.99 -4.75 26.48
CA LYS A 140 -4.30 -5.86 27.16
C LYS A 140 -2.87 -6.08 26.63
N THR A 141 -2.61 -5.80 25.36
CA THR A 141 -1.25 -5.85 24.79
C THR A 141 -0.37 -4.68 25.21
N GLY A 142 -0.94 -3.64 25.85
CA GLY A 142 -0.20 -2.48 26.34
C GLY A 142 0.28 -1.50 25.28
N GLN A 143 0.01 -1.75 24.01
CA GLN A 143 0.42 -0.90 22.89
C GLN A 143 -0.60 0.20 22.64
N LYS A 144 -0.12 1.45 22.47
CA LYS A 144 -0.98 2.61 22.15
C LYS A 144 -1.32 2.69 20.65
N SER A 145 -0.43 2.19 19.79
CA SER A 145 -0.59 2.18 18.33
C SER A 145 0.19 1.02 17.76
N ALA A 146 -0.45 0.19 16.95
CA ALA A 146 0.18 -0.97 16.34
C ALA A 146 -0.43 -1.34 14.98
N LEU A 147 0.39 -1.96 14.14
CA LEU A 147 -0.02 -2.61 12.91
C LEU A 147 -0.10 -4.12 13.15
N LEU A 148 -1.29 -4.69 12.98
CA LEU A 148 -1.51 -6.12 13.04
C LEU A 148 -1.28 -6.73 11.65
N ILE A 149 -0.42 -7.76 11.59
CA ILE A 149 -0.19 -8.55 10.37
C ILE A 149 -0.68 -9.97 10.63
N ALA A 150 -1.67 -10.41 9.87
CA ALA A 150 -2.27 -11.74 9.98
C ALA A 150 -2.28 -12.45 8.62
N SER A 151 -2.39 -13.78 8.62
CA SER A 151 -2.50 -14.56 7.37
C SER A 151 -3.88 -14.45 6.73
N GLU A 152 -4.90 -14.52 7.58
CA GLU A 152 -6.31 -14.40 7.20
C GLU A 152 -7.06 -13.78 8.38
N LEU A 153 -7.87 -12.79 8.11
CA LEU A 153 -8.72 -12.15 9.10
C LEU A 153 -10.18 -12.37 8.76
N ASP A 154 -10.93 -12.87 9.72
CA ASP A 154 -12.39 -12.99 9.58
C ASP A 154 -13.03 -11.63 9.33
N GLN A 155 -14.08 -11.61 8.49
CA GLN A 155 -14.84 -10.38 8.20
C GLN A 155 -15.33 -9.69 9.48
N THR A 156 -15.74 -10.45 10.50
CA THR A 156 -16.16 -9.94 11.80
C THR A 156 -15.03 -9.22 12.54
N THR A 157 -13.82 -9.75 12.45
CA THR A 157 -12.60 -9.16 13.06
C THR A 157 -12.20 -7.88 12.32
N MET A 158 -12.22 -7.88 11.00
CA MET A 158 -11.95 -6.69 10.19
C MET A 158 -12.93 -5.55 10.50
N LEU A 159 -14.23 -5.85 10.58
CA LEU A 159 -15.27 -4.87 10.93
C LEU A 159 -15.10 -4.31 12.36
N ALA A 160 -14.64 -5.14 13.30
CA ALA A 160 -14.38 -4.70 14.67
C ALA A 160 -13.17 -3.75 14.77
N MET A 161 -12.16 -3.92 13.90
CA MET A 161 -10.89 -3.19 13.95
C MET A 161 -10.85 -1.93 13.08
N ARG A 162 -11.50 -1.92 11.91
CA ARG A 162 -11.36 -0.85 10.90
C ARG A 162 -11.66 0.57 11.41
N ASN A 163 -12.47 0.72 12.47
CA ASN A 163 -12.80 2.03 13.04
C ASN A 163 -11.79 2.54 14.06
N LEU A 164 -10.81 1.72 14.46
CA LEU A 164 -9.79 2.12 15.43
C LEU A 164 -8.69 2.90 14.71
N LYS A 165 -8.51 4.18 15.06
CA LYS A 165 -7.54 5.08 14.40
C LYS A 165 -6.08 4.68 14.64
N ASP A 166 -5.80 4.12 15.83
CA ASP A 166 -4.44 3.81 16.26
C ASP A 166 -3.99 2.39 15.89
N PHE A 167 -4.92 1.57 15.41
CA PHE A 167 -4.66 0.16 15.09
C PHE A 167 -5.08 -0.13 13.66
N ASN A 168 -4.09 -0.41 12.82
CA ASN A 168 -4.29 -0.85 11.44
C ASN A 168 -4.05 -2.36 11.36
N PHE A 169 -4.60 -2.98 10.33
CA PHE A 169 -4.37 -4.39 10.03
C PHE A 169 -4.01 -4.58 8.56
N LEU A 170 -3.19 -5.56 8.27
CA LEU A 170 -2.79 -5.97 6.92
C LEU A 170 -2.74 -7.50 6.84
N ASP A 171 -3.10 -8.00 5.66
CA ASP A 171 -2.82 -9.37 5.31
C ASP A 171 -1.32 -9.57 5.07
N ALA A 172 -0.79 -10.73 5.50
CA ALA A 172 0.61 -11.07 5.30
C ALA A 172 1.02 -11.14 3.82
N LYS A 173 0.05 -11.33 2.90
CA LYS A 173 0.27 -11.32 1.45
C LYS A 173 0.39 -9.90 0.89
N ASP A 174 -0.30 -8.92 1.50
CA ASP A 174 -0.44 -7.54 1.01
C ASP A 174 0.45 -6.54 1.75
N ILE A 175 1.53 -7.02 2.33
CA ILE A 175 2.50 -6.18 3.03
C ILE A 175 3.10 -5.15 2.08
N ASN A 176 3.06 -3.89 2.52
CA ASN A 176 3.61 -2.76 1.79
C ASN A 176 4.61 -1.95 2.64
N PRO A 177 5.58 -1.27 2.03
CA PRO A 177 6.60 -0.52 2.76
C PRO A 177 6.04 0.72 3.49
N TYR A 178 4.94 1.29 3.00
CA TYR A 178 4.34 2.50 3.57
C TYR A 178 3.72 2.22 4.95
N ASP A 179 2.84 1.23 5.06
CA ASP A 179 2.18 0.90 6.32
C ASP A 179 3.16 0.36 7.35
N LEU A 180 4.17 -0.43 6.91
CA LEU A 180 5.23 -0.89 7.81
C LEU A 180 6.00 0.29 8.43
N LEU A 181 6.45 1.26 7.62
CA LEU A 181 7.23 2.39 8.12
C LEU A 181 6.40 3.38 8.95
N LYS A 182 5.09 3.49 8.68
CA LYS A 182 4.16 4.31 9.45
C LYS A 182 3.87 3.73 10.83
N ALA A 183 3.97 2.40 10.98
CA ALA A 183 3.66 1.71 12.22
C ALA A 183 4.69 2.06 13.33
N LYS A 184 4.21 2.25 14.55
CA LYS A 184 5.07 2.37 15.74
C LYS A 184 5.48 1.00 16.26
N HIS A 185 4.55 0.06 16.31
CA HIS A 185 4.76 -1.34 16.70
C HIS A 185 4.10 -2.26 15.69
N ILE A 186 4.65 -3.45 15.52
CA ILE A 186 4.11 -4.50 14.66
C ILE A 186 3.71 -5.68 15.53
N LEU A 187 2.45 -6.08 15.42
CA LEU A 187 1.93 -7.31 16.02
C LEU A 187 1.80 -8.35 14.90
N LEU A 188 2.55 -9.42 15.00
CA LEU A 188 2.59 -10.47 13.98
C LEU A 188 1.92 -11.72 14.52
N THR A 189 0.89 -12.23 13.85
CA THR A 189 0.25 -13.48 14.24
C THR A 189 1.12 -14.69 13.93
N HIS A 190 0.96 -15.76 14.69
CA HIS A 190 1.71 -16.99 14.48
C HIS A 190 1.45 -17.61 13.09
N SER A 191 0.22 -17.52 12.60
CA SER A 191 -0.19 -18.01 11.28
C SER A 191 0.41 -17.19 10.12
N ALA A 192 0.74 -15.92 10.33
CA ALA A 192 1.33 -15.05 9.32
C ALA A 192 2.82 -15.33 9.05
N VAL A 193 3.55 -15.89 10.03
CA VAL A 193 5.01 -16.13 9.89
C VAL A 193 5.37 -17.01 8.69
N PRO A 194 4.75 -18.19 8.46
CA PRO A 194 5.06 -19.02 7.30
C PRO A 194 4.71 -18.33 5.97
N VAL A 195 3.57 -17.61 5.91
CA VAL A 195 3.14 -16.86 4.73
C VAL A 195 4.16 -15.78 4.36
N LEU A 196 4.65 -15.03 5.35
CA LEU A 196 5.70 -14.05 5.16
C LEU A 196 7.02 -14.65 4.68
N LYS A 197 7.39 -15.81 5.23
CA LYS A 197 8.58 -16.52 4.78
C LYS A 197 8.48 -16.88 3.30
N GLU A 198 7.36 -17.37 2.85
CA GLU A 198 7.12 -17.73 1.44
C GLU A 198 7.07 -16.49 0.55
N ALA A 199 6.33 -15.46 0.94
CA ALA A 199 6.17 -14.22 0.18
C ALA A 199 7.51 -13.46 0.00
N LEU A 200 8.32 -13.39 1.05
CA LEU A 200 9.57 -12.61 1.08
C LEU A 200 10.82 -13.46 0.75
N ASN A 201 10.67 -14.76 0.50
CA ASN A 201 11.79 -15.60 0.15
C ASN A 201 12.48 -15.07 -1.11
N VAL A 202 13.71 -14.59 -0.94
CA VAL A 202 14.58 -14.11 -2.01
C VAL A 202 15.62 -15.22 -2.24
N LYS A 203 15.29 -16.16 -3.12
CA LYS A 203 16.31 -17.04 -3.70
C LYS A 203 17.09 -16.31 -4.79
#